data_83f258992a56553521bf04bf4121aa90
#
_entry.id   83f258992a56553521bf04bf4121aa90
#
_cell.length_a   1.000
_cell.length_b   1.000
_cell.length_c   1.000
_cell.angle_alpha   90.00
_cell.angle_beta   90.00
_cell.angle_gamma   90.00
#
_symmetry.space_group_name_H-M   'P 1'
#
loop_
_entity.id
_entity.type
_entity.pdbx_description
1 polymer ?
#
loop_
_entity_poly.entity_id
_entity_poly.type
_entity_poly.pdbx_seq_one_letter_code
_entity_poly.pdbx_strand_id
1 'polypeptide(L)'
;RGLKGGGCIRRNGKLEQVPLAWKTRKIPFAHAERTGVTIPWGDVYTANISTGIPNIEVYMCVPPSTVAQLRRIRGLGPLLGFAPVQALLKSQVGRKVRGPSEEKRKDAETWVWGEATDAAGRQVSAILKTPNGYTLTVLAALGIVAKLMAAQRPIGGFYTPSRLMGADYVLR
;
A
#
# COMPACT_ATOMS: atom_id res chain seq x y z
N ARG A 1 -3.05 10.39 11.95
CA ARG A 1 -3.44 11.36 10.88
C ARG A 1 -4.31 10.72 9.79
N GLY A 2 -4.15 9.43 9.46
CA GLY A 2 -4.86 8.75 8.38
C GLY A 2 -6.39 8.73 8.51
N LEU A 3 -6.94 8.58 9.70
CA LEU A 3 -8.40 8.53 9.90
C LEU A 3 -9.09 9.88 9.64
N LYS A 4 -8.41 11.00 9.92
CA LYS A 4 -8.94 12.34 9.65
C LYS A 4 -8.89 12.68 8.15
N GLY A 5 -7.91 12.17 7.43
CA GLY A 5 -7.69 12.44 6.00
C GLY A 5 -8.57 11.61 5.05
N GLY A 6 -9.29 10.61 5.56
CA GLY A 6 -10.05 9.70 4.69
C GLY A 6 -9.17 8.79 3.84
N GLY A 7 -9.59 8.56 2.59
CA GLY A 7 -8.83 7.86 1.56
C GLY A 7 -8.14 8.84 0.60
N CYS A 8 -7.28 8.31 -0.26
CA CYS A 8 -6.65 9.05 -1.34
C CYS A 8 -6.49 8.15 -2.56
N ILE A 9 -6.77 8.68 -3.73
CA ILE A 9 -6.54 8.04 -5.02
C ILE A 9 -5.80 9.02 -5.94
N ARG A 10 -5.31 8.53 -7.06
CA ARG A 10 -4.86 9.42 -8.15
C ARG A 10 -5.86 9.35 -9.29
N ARG A 11 -6.29 10.50 -9.78
CA ARG A 11 -7.18 10.63 -10.93
C ARG A 11 -6.68 11.75 -11.85
N ASN A 12 -6.56 11.46 -13.14
CA ASN A 12 -6.07 12.40 -14.15
C ASN A 12 -4.74 13.08 -13.73
N GLY A 13 -3.82 12.30 -13.17
CA GLY A 13 -2.51 12.77 -12.74
C GLY A 13 -2.49 13.53 -11.41
N LYS A 14 -3.64 13.80 -10.77
CA LYS A 14 -3.75 14.56 -9.51
C LYS A 14 -4.17 13.67 -8.35
N LEU A 15 -3.66 13.97 -7.16
CA LEU A 15 -4.12 13.32 -5.94
C LEU A 15 -5.50 13.87 -5.57
N GLU A 16 -6.44 12.97 -5.32
CA GLU A 16 -7.81 13.29 -4.96
C GLU A 16 -8.15 12.65 -3.61
N GLN A 17 -8.65 13.45 -2.69
CA GLN A 17 -9.17 12.97 -1.42
C GLN A 17 -10.52 12.30 -1.62
N VAL A 18 -10.67 11.11 -1.10
CA VAL A 18 -11.91 10.31 -1.16
C VAL A 18 -12.27 9.86 0.25
N PRO A 19 -13.54 9.51 0.48
CA PRO A 19 -13.93 8.98 1.79
C PRO A 19 -13.15 7.72 2.18
N LEU A 20 -12.99 7.46 3.48
CA LEU A 20 -12.43 6.22 3.99
C LEU A 20 -13.22 5.01 3.45
N ALA A 21 -12.54 3.97 3.03
CA ALA A 21 -13.15 2.79 2.39
C ALA A 21 -14.02 3.17 1.17
N TRP A 22 -13.50 4.04 0.31
CA TRP A 22 -14.17 4.60 -0.86
C TRP A 22 -14.76 3.54 -1.77
N LYS A 23 -13.91 2.64 -2.25
CA LYS A 23 -14.30 1.52 -3.11
C LYS A 23 -13.92 0.19 -2.49
N THR A 24 -14.65 -0.84 -2.86
CA THR A 24 -14.26 -2.23 -2.65
C THR A 24 -14.17 -2.93 -4.00
N ARG A 25 -13.25 -3.88 -4.11
CA ARG A 25 -13.06 -4.69 -5.29
C ARG A 25 -12.83 -6.14 -4.89
N LYS A 26 -13.38 -7.07 -5.67
CA LYS A 26 -13.02 -8.48 -5.59
C LYS A 26 -11.73 -8.69 -6.35
N ILE A 27 -10.74 -9.26 -5.70
CA ILE A 27 -9.39 -9.46 -6.23
C ILE A 27 -9.15 -10.96 -6.33
N PRO A 28 -8.92 -11.49 -7.55
CA PRO A 28 -8.70 -12.92 -7.76
C PRO A 28 -7.22 -13.26 -7.51
N PHE A 29 -6.90 -13.75 -6.32
CA PHE A 29 -5.62 -14.38 -6.08
C PHE A 29 -5.67 -15.86 -6.50
N ALA A 30 -4.51 -16.46 -6.78
CA ALA A 30 -4.42 -17.84 -7.25
C ALA A 30 -5.09 -18.87 -6.32
N HIS A 31 -5.15 -18.58 -5.03
CA HIS A 31 -5.69 -19.50 -4.00
C HIS A 31 -7.08 -19.10 -3.48
N ALA A 32 -7.54 -17.88 -3.67
CA ALA A 32 -8.84 -17.41 -3.22
C ALA A 32 -9.16 -16.00 -3.74
N GLU A 33 -10.44 -15.71 -3.95
CA GLU A 33 -10.91 -14.34 -4.14
C GLU A 33 -10.95 -13.61 -2.79
N ARG A 34 -10.42 -12.38 -2.75
CA ARG A 34 -10.39 -11.54 -1.56
C ARG A 34 -11.05 -10.19 -1.81
N THR A 35 -11.63 -9.63 -0.77
CA THR A 35 -12.19 -8.28 -0.85
C THR A 35 -11.11 -7.25 -0.53
N GLY A 36 -10.72 -6.47 -1.53
CA GLY A 36 -9.87 -5.31 -1.37
C GLY A 36 -10.68 -4.06 -1.06
N VAL A 37 -10.16 -3.19 -0.21
CA VAL A 37 -10.70 -1.86 0.08
C VAL A 37 -9.65 -0.81 -0.23
N THR A 38 -10.06 0.32 -0.81
CA THR A 38 -9.14 1.43 -1.13
C THR A 38 -8.49 2.01 0.12
N ILE A 39 -7.17 2.21 0.05
CA ILE A 39 -6.35 2.77 1.11
C ILE A 39 -5.43 3.87 0.58
N PRO A 40 -5.10 4.90 1.39
CA PRO A 40 -4.24 6.02 0.98
C PRO A 40 -2.75 5.69 1.20
N TRP A 41 -2.25 4.62 0.64
CA TRP A 41 -0.83 4.29 0.75
C TRP A 41 0.03 5.15 -0.17
N GLY A 42 1.32 5.24 0.14
CA GLY A 42 2.30 6.01 -0.62
C GLY A 42 2.38 5.62 -2.10
N ASP A 43 1.98 4.39 -2.43
CA ASP A 43 1.95 3.86 -3.79
C ASP A 43 1.07 4.69 -4.73
N VAL A 44 -0.01 5.31 -4.22
CA VAL A 44 -0.84 6.25 -5.00
C VAL A 44 0.00 7.41 -5.57
N TYR A 45 1.08 7.79 -4.86
CA TYR A 45 2.03 8.82 -5.29
C TYR A 45 3.19 8.22 -6.08
N THR A 46 3.86 7.21 -5.53
CA THR A 46 5.13 6.67 -6.06
C THR A 46 4.94 5.87 -7.34
N ALA A 47 3.81 5.18 -7.52
CA ALA A 47 3.54 4.45 -8.76
C ALA A 47 3.42 5.38 -9.96
N ASN A 48 2.82 6.56 -9.83
CA ASN A 48 2.79 7.55 -10.91
C ASN A 48 4.20 8.04 -11.29
N ILE A 49 5.07 8.27 -10.30
CA ILE A 49 6.47 8.64 -10.56
C ILE A 49 7.20 7.55 -11.33
N SER A 50 6.95 6.28 -10.99
CA SER A 50 7.61 5.15 -11.62
C SER A 50 7.09 4.84 -13.02
N THR A 51 5.78 4.96 -13.26
CA THR A 51 5.09 4.44 -14.44
C THR A 51 4.50 5.50 -15.36
N GLY A 52 4.30 6.73 -14.86
CA GLY A 52 3.56 7.79 -15.56
C GLY A 52 2.04 7.59 -15.60
N ILE A 53 1.51 6.50 -15.02
CA ILE A 53 0.06 6.18 -15.05
C ILE A 53 -0.72 7.28 -14.31
N PRO A 54 -1.72 7.90 -14.96
CA PRO A 54 -2.43 9.05 -14.38
C PRO A 54 -3.56 8.67 -13.43
N ASN A 55 -4.04 7.41 -13.45
CA ASN A 55 -5.14 6.93 -12.62
C ASN A 55 -4.68 5.73 -11.81
N ILE A 56 -4.65 5.85 -10.47
CA ILE A 56 -4.11 4.83 -9.59
C ILE A 56 -5.01 4.71 -8.37
N GLU A 57 -5.45 3.51 -8.09
CA GLU A 57 -6.14 3.10 -6.87
C GLU A 57 -5.34 1.98 -6.19
N VAL A 58 -5.13 2.10 -4.90
CA VAL A 58 -4.43 1.08 -4.10
C VAL A 58 -5.42 0.41 -3.16
N TYR A 59 -5.35 -0.90 -3.09
CA TYR A 59 -6.27 -1.71 -2.30
C TYR A 59 -5.53 -2.56 -1.28
N MET A 60 -6.13 -2.74 -0.12
CA MET A 60 -5.70 -3.70 0.88
C MET A 60 -6.81 -4.72 1.11
N CYS A 61 -6.46 -6.00 1.08
CA CYS A 61 -7.41 -7.07 1.35
C CYS A 61 -7.71 -7.16 2.84
N VAL A 62 -8.99 -7.09 3.17
CA VAL A 62 -9.48 -7.17 4.55
C VAL A 62 -10.75 -7.99 4.61
N PRO A 63 -11.13 -8.57 5.77
CA PRO A 63 -12.42 -9.21 5.95
C PRO A 63 -13.58 -8.25 5.66
N PRO A 64 -14.70 -8.72 5.10
CA PRO A 64 -15.89 -7.88 4.83
C PRO A 64 -16.42 -7.15 6.07
N SER A 65 -16.30 -7.75 7.25
CA SER A 65 -16.65 -7.12 8.53
C SER A 65 -15.83 -5.86 8.80
N THR A 66 -14.54 -5.88 8.47
CA THR A 66 -13.66 -4.71 8.59
C THR A 66 -14.07 -3.59 7.63
N VAL A 67 -14.48 -3.92 6.40
CA VAL A 67 -15.01 -2.93 5.44
C VAL A 67 -16.25 -2.25 6.03
N ALA A 68 -17.18 -3.04 6.57
CA ALA A 68 -18.38 -2.50 7.20
C ALA A 68 -18.07 -1.58 8.38
N GLN A 69 -17.10 -1.95 9.23
CA GLN A 69 -16.63 -1.12 10.34
C GLN A 69 -16.03 0.19 9.83
N LEU A 70 -15.13 0.14 8.84
CA LEU A 70 -14.51 1.34 8.25
C LEU A 70 -15.57 2.29 7.67
N ARG A 71 -16.60 1.77 7.02
CA ARG A 71 -17.70 2.58 6.49
C ARG A 71 -18.57 3.20 7.59
N ARG A 72 -18.83 2.48 8.69
CA ARG A 72 -19.57 3.02 9.84
C ARG A 72 -18.84 4.18 10.51
N ILE A 73 -17.53 4.03 10.76
CA ILE A 73 -16.72 5.08 11.38
C ILE A 73 -16.45 6.27 10.46
N ARG A 74 -16.68 6.15 9.17
CA ARG A 74 -16.54 7.24 8.20
C ARG A 74 -17.39 8.46 8.55
N GLY A 75 -18.63 8.25 9.03
CA GLY A 75 -19.53 9.32 9.50
C GLY A 75 -19.03 10.04 10.74
N LEU A 76 -18.13 9.42 11.50
CA LEU A 76 -17.54 9.98 12.72
C LEU A 76 -16.24 10.76 12.46
N GLY A 77 -15.91 11.05 11.20
CA GLY A 77 -14.66 11.70 10.81
C GLY A 77 -14.30 12.96 11.62
N PRO A 78 -15.21 13.93 11.83
CA PRO A 78 -14.94 15.10 12.66
C PRO A 78 -14.58 14.74 14.10
N LEU A 79 -15.29 13.78 14.71
CA LEU A 79 -15.06 13.33 16.08
C LEU A 79 -13.72 12.59 16.21
N LEU A 80 -13.37 11.76 15.21
CA LEU A 80 -12.09 11.06 15.16
C LEU A 80 -10.89 12.01 14.97
N GLY A 81 -11.13 13.24 14.49
CA GLY A 81 -10.12 14.29 14.42
C GLY A 81 -9.84 15.00 15.74
N PHE A 82 -10.68 14.80 16.76
CA PHE A 82 -10.57 15.48 18.05
C PHE A 82 -9.39 14.93 18.86
N ALA A 83 -8.52 15.82 19.37
CA ALA A 83 -7.26 15.43 19.99
C ALA A 83 -7.38 14.42 21.16
N PRO A 84 -8.33 14.58 22.12
CA PRO A 84 -8.52 13.61 23.19
C PRO A 84 -8.93 12.22 22.68
N VAL A 85 -9.80 12.16 21.66
CA VAL A 85 -10.21 10.90 21.03
C VAL A 85 -9.01 10.21 20.36
N GLN A 86 -8.19 10.98 19.68
CA GLN A 86 -6.95 10.48 19.08
C GLN A 86 -5.97 9.94 20.13
N ALA A 87 -5.83 10.63 21.29
CA ALA A 87 -4.96 10.18 22.37
C ALA A 87 -5.46 8.84 22.96
N LEU A 88 -6.77 8.72 23.20
CA LEU A 88 -7.39 7.50 23.69
C LEU A 88 -7.21 6.33 22.71
N LEU A 89 -7.48 6.54 21.42
CA LEU A 89 -7.32 5.52 20.39
C LEU A 89 -5.85 5.07 20.26
N LYS A 90 -4.89 6.00 20.29
CA LYS A 90 -3.46 5.67 20.27
C LYS A 90 -3.06 4.83 21.50
N SER A 91 -3.52 5.20 22.68
CA SER A 91 -3.26 4.43 23.92
C SER A 91 -3.79 3.00 23.82
N GLN A 92 -5.01 2.82 23.30
CA GLN A 92 -5.60 1.49 23.13
C GLN A 92 -4.86 0.66 22.09
N VAL A 93 -4.49 1.26 20.94
CA VAL A 93 -3.72 0.58 19.90
C VAL A 93 -2.35 0.15 20.45
N GLY A 94 -1.63 1.04 21.14
CA GLY A 94 -0.33 0.71 21.73
C GLY A 94 -0.37 -0.45 22.72
N ARG A 95 -1.50 -0.64 23.44
CA ARG A 95 -1.68 -1.73 24.39
C ARG A 95 -2.10 -3.06 23.73
N LYS A 96 -2.89 -3.02 22.65
CA LYS A 96 -3.54 -4.20 22.07
C LYS A 96 -2.86 -4.71 20.80
N VAL A 97 -2.19 -3.83 20.05
CA VAL A 97 -1.58 -4.17 18.76
C VAL A 97 -0.09 -4.38 18.96
N ARG A 98 0.31 -5.64 19.10
CA ARG A 98 1.71 -6.05 18.99
C ARG A 98 1.96 -6.47 17.54
N GLY A 99 3.12 -6.11 16.99
CA GLY A 99 3.54 -6.62 15.69
C GLY A 99 3.61 -8.16 15.68
N PRO A 100 3.61 -8.80 14.51
CA PRO A 100 3.71 -10.25 14.41
C PRO A 100 5.02 -10.74 15.04
N SER A 101 4.95 -11.87 15.76
CA SER A 101 6.15 -12.50 16.33
C SER A 101 7.12 -12.90 15.21
N GLU A 102 8.39 -13.11 15.58
CA GLU A 102 9.43 -13.52 14.63
C GLU A 102 9.08 -14.83 13.93
N GLU A 103 8.55 -15.80 14.66
CA GLU A 103 8.08 -17.08 14.10
C GLU A 103 6.97 -16.88 13.05
N LYS A 104 5.97 -16.04 13.36
CA LYS A 104 4.90 -15.72 12.40
C LYS A 104 5.39 -14.96 11.18
N ARG A 105 6.54 -14.28 11.26
CA ARG A 105 7.13 -13.59 10.11
C ARG A 105 7.93 -14.51 9.20
N LYS A 106 8.55 -15.56 9.74
CA LYS A 106 9.39 -16.50 8.95
C LYS A 106 8.59 -17.18 7.84
N ASP A 107 7.38 -17.64 8.15
CA ASP A 107 6.55 -18.42 7.23
C ASP A 107 5.45 -17.61 6.55
N ALA A 108 5.34 -16.32 6.90
CA ALA A 108 4.31 -15.47 6.31
C ALA A 108 4.70 -15.03 4.90
N GLU A 109 3.78 -15.21 3.96
CA GLU A 109 3.89 -14.77 2.58
C GLU A 109 3.00 -13.56 2.32
N THR A 110 3.43 -12.70 1.43
CA THR A 110 2.63 -11.57 0.96
C THR A 110 2.28 -11.79 -0.51
N TRP A 111 0.99 -11.70 -0.82
CA TRP A 111 0.49 -11.77 -2.18
C TRP A 111 0.11 -10.37 -2.64
N VAL A 112 0.64 -9.97 -3.77
CA VAL A 112 0.35 -8.69 -4.41
C VAL A 112 -0.29 -8.98 -5.76
N TRP A 113 -1.42 -8.34 -6.01
CA TRP A 113 -2.10 -8.37 -7.30
C TRP A 113 -2.05 -6.98 -7.91
N GLY A 114 -1.74 -6.91 -9.18
CA GLY A 114 -1.74 -5.67 -9.94
C GLY A 114 -2.53 -5.83 -11.24
N GLU A 115 -3.19 -4.76 -11.66
CA GLU A 115 -3.88 -4.67 -12.94
C GLU A 115 -3.62 -3.30 -13.57
N ALA A 116 -3.38 -3.29 -14.86
CA ALA A 116 -3.29 -2.08 -15.65
C ALA A 116 -4.26 -2.16 -16.83
N THR A 117 -4.87 -1.02 -17.16
CA THR A 117 -5.78 -0.87 -18.29
C THR A 117 -5.28 0.26 -19.18
N ASP A 118 -5.17 0.03 -20.48
CA ASP A 118 -4.78 1.06 -21.44
C ASP A 118 -5.98 1.90 -21.93
N ALA A 119 -5.71 2.90 -22.77
CA ALA A 119 -6.73 3.78 -23.31
C ALA A 119 -7.75 3.07 -24.25
N ALA A 120 -7.38 1.92 -24.80
CA ALA A 120 -8.26 1.08 -25.63
C ALA A 120 -9.09 0.08 -24.80
N GLY A 121 -8.95 0.11 -23.46
CA GLY A 121 -9.65 -0.80 -22.54
C GLY A 121 -9.02 -2.19 -22.43
N ARG A 122 -7.85 -2.43 -23.01
CA ARG A 122 -7.13 -3.70 -22.86
C ARG A 122 -6.56 -3.78 -21.46
N GLN A 123 -6.73 -4.94 -20.83
CA GLN A 123 -6.31 -5.17 -19.44
C GLN A 123 -5.21 -6.22 -19.38
N VAL A 124 -4.24 -5.97 -18.50
CA VAL A 124 -3.25 -6.94 -18.09
C VAL A 124 -3.24 -7.02 -16.58
N SER A 125 -3.08 -8.21 -16.04
CA SER A 125 -2.96 -8.42 -14.59
C SER A 125 -1.82 -9.37 -14.27
N ALA A 126 -1.27 -9.21 -13.08
CA ALA A 126 -0.22 -10.08 -12.57
C ALA A 126 -0.42 -10.32 -11.07
N ILE A 127 0.04 -11.47 -10.61
CA ILE A 127 0.09 -11.83 -9.20
C ILE A 127 1.55 -12.10 -8.84
N LEU A 128 1.99 -11.49 -7.76
CA LEU A 128 3.32 -11.67 -7.21
C LEU A 128 3.21 -12.25 -5.80
N LYS A 129 3.99 -13.27 -5.52
CA LYS A 129 4.20 -13.84 -4.20
C LYS A 129 5.56 -13.40 -3.70
N THR A 130 5.61 -12.83 -2.50
CA THR A 130 6.85 -12.37 -1.88
C THR A 130 6.96 -12.90 -0.45
N PRO A 131 8.15 -12.88 0.16
CA PRO A 131 8.28 -12.99 1.60
C PRO A 131 7.38 -11.96 2.31
N ASN A 132 7.20 -12.10 3.62
CA ASN A 132 6.44 -11.10 4.37
C ASN A 132 7.01 -9.69 4.16
N GLY A 133 6.14 -8.68 4.24
CA GLY A 133 6.49 -7.29 3.92
C GLY A 133 7.65 -6.71 4.74
N TYR A 134 7.89 -7.18 5.97
CA TYR A 134 9.03 -6.74 6.79
C TYR A 134 10.35 -7.27 6.23
N THR A 135 10.41 -8.57 5.91
CA THR A 135 11.60 -9.20 5.30
C THR A 135 11.89 -8.57 3.93
N LEU A 136 10.85 -8.42 3.10
CA LEU A 136 10.99 -7.77 1.80
C LEU A 136 11.56 -6.35 1.92
N THR A 137 11.07 -5.57 2.89
CA THR A 137 11.55 -4.19 3.12
C THR A 137 13.04 -4.17 3.48
N VAL A 138 13.48 -5.08 4.36
CA VAL A 138 14.90 -5.18 4.76
C VAL A 138 15.77 -5.58 3.56
N LEU A 139 15.40 -6.64 2.85
CA LEU A 139 16.16 -7.12 1.68
C LEU A 139 16.25 -6.05 0.60
N ALA A 140 15.13 -5.39 0.29
CA ALA A 140 15.11 -4.32 -0.70
C ALA A 140 15.99 -3.13 -0.28
N ALA A 141 15.94 -2.73 0.99
CA ALA A 141 16.76 -1.63 1.49
C ALA A 141 18.26 -1.97 1.42
N LEU A 142 18.64 -3.17 1.86
CA LEU A 142 20.06 -3.62 1.80
C LEU A 142 20.58 -3.69 0.36
N GLY A 143 19.78 -4.21 -0.57
CA GLY A 143 20.15 -4.25 -1.99
C GLY A 143 20.35 -2.85 -2.59
N ILE A 144 19.49 -1.88 -2.22
CA ILE A 144 19.63 -0.48 -2.64
C ILE A 144 20.94 0.12 -2.06
N VAL A 145 21.20 -0.08 -0.78
CA VAL A 145 22.44 0.39 -0.13
C VAL A 145 23.66 -0.21 -0.83
N ALA A 146 23.68 -1.52 -1.08
CA ALA A 146 24.78 -2.17 -1.77
C ALA A 146 25.04 -1.57 -3.16
N LYS A 147 23.97 -1.31 -3.94
CA LYS A 147 24.08 -0.64 -5.24
C LYS A 147 24.67 0.77 -5.13
N LEU A 148 24.21 1.55 -4.16
CA LEU A 148 24.69 2.92 -3.97
C LEU A 148 26.17 2.94 -3.54
N MET A 149 26.59 2.00 -2.70
CA MET A 149 27.99 1.87 -2.27
C MET A 149 28.90 1.41 -3.43
N ALA A 150 28.41 0.58 -4.33
CA ALA A 150 29.16 0.12 -5.50
C ALA A 150 29.23 1.16 -6.64
N ALA A 151 28.45 2.23 -6.57
CA ALA A 151 28.44 3.26 -7.61
C ALA A 151 29.73 4.06 -7.61
N GLN A 152 30.39 4.16 -8.78
CA GLN A 152 31.64 4.96 -8.93
C GLN A 152 31.40 6.48 -8.78
N ARG A 153 30.18 6.94 -8.97
CA ARG A 153 29.77 8.33 -8.81
C ARG A 153 28.51 8.41 -7.95
N PRO A 154 28.35 9.46 -7.12
CA PRO A 154 27.15 9.66 -6.35
C PRO A 154 25.91 9.73 -7.25
N ILE A 155 24.87 8.98 -6.89
CA ILE A 155 23.57 9.03 -7.56
C ILE A 155 22.73 10.08 -6.81
N GLY A 156 22.62 11.26 -7.39
CA GLY A 156 21.82 12.34 -6.81
C GLY A 156 20.36 12.29 -7.27
N GLY A 157 19.47 12.90 -6.50
CA GLY A 157 18.05 13.05 -6.84
C GLY A 157 17.11 12.16 -6.05
N PHE A 158 15.82 12.19 -6.43
CA PHE A 158 14.77 11.35 -5.84
C PHE A 158 14.44 10.17 -6.75
N TYR A 159 14.51 8.98 -6.20
CA TYR A 159 14.19 7.74 -6.90
C TYR A 159 13.21 6.89 -6.10
N THR A 160 12.22 6.33 -6.78
CA THR A 160 11.52 5.18 -6.23
C THR A 160 12.40 3.92 -6.37
N PRO A 161 12.21 2.88 -5.54
CA PRO A 161 12.98 1.64 -5.66
C PRO A 161 12.98 1.09 -7.09
N SER A 162 11.83 1.05 -7.76
CA SER A 162 11.70 0.56 -9.13
C SER A 162 12.43 1.42 -10.17
N ARG A 163 12.52 2.74 -9.98
CA ARG A 163 13.32 3.61 -10.87
C ARG A 163 14.80 3.48 -10.66
N LEU A 164 15.23 3.21 -9.42
CA LEU A 164 16.66 3.06 -9.10
C LEU A 164 17.19 1.67 -9.47
N MET A 165 16.40 0.63 -9.18
CA MET A 165 16.83 -0.76 -9.25
C MET A 165 16.32 -1.49 -10.50
N GLY A 166 15.32 -0.93 -11.19
CA GLY A 166 14.61 -1.57 -12.30
C GLY A 166 13.28 -2.18 -11.87
N ALA A 167 12.38 -2.39 -12.83
CA ALA A 167 11.05 -2.94 -12.60
C ALA A 167 11.09 -4.36 -12.02
N ASP A 168 12.09 -5.16 -12.42
CA ASP A 168 12.22 -6.56 -12.01
C ASP A 168 12.94 -6.76 -10.66
N TYR A 169 13.24 -5.69 -9.97
CA TYR A 169 14.01 -5.76 -8.72
C TYR A 169 13.38 -6.67 -7.66
N VAL A 170 12.08 -6.69 -7.57
CA VAL A 170 11.34 -7.51 -6.63
C VAL A 170 11.32 -9.02 -7.00
N LEU A 171 11.70 -9.36 -8.24
CA LEU A 171 11.74 -10.74 -8.75
C LEU A 171 13.10 -11.42 -8.58
N ARG A 172 14.11 -10.70 -8.09
CA ARG A 172 15.49 -11.15 -7.89
C ARG A 172 15.75 -11.47 -6.43
#